data_171e91f0fef0e19a60b3211af5a98309
#
_entry.id   171e91f0fef0e19a60b3211af5a98309
#
_cell.length_a   1.000
_cell.length_b   1.000
_cell.length_c   1.000
_cell.angle_alpha   90.00
_cell.angle_beta   90.00
_cell.angle_gamma   90.00
#
_symmetry.space_group_name_H-M   'P 1'
#
loop_
_entity.id
_entity.type
_entity.pdbx_description
1 polymer ?
#
loop_
_entity_poly.entity_id
_entity_poly.type
_entity_poly.pdbx_seq_one_letter_code
_entity_poly.pdbx_strand_id
1 'polypeptide(L)'
;MTFEEARGQFPVFDRLAYLQAGSVGPLARATIEAMRAEEESNLREGRAGLPYVEHVLALREELRGLLGALVGLDATQVALTASTTDGCNIVLAGLDLRPEDEVITTTDEHFGLLGPLHASGAKVVVVPPDTERIVAAVTLRTRLLALSHVLWTTGQVLPVHELKARTGLPILVDGAQSVGAISVDATGLDFLTISGQKWLCGPEATGALVVAEPERLRVARPSYFAQQEHSPDGRFIPKPGAGRFDPNWLPSALLSGLRAALDAQPEWRFERAAEMAERCRELLAEAGADVVVPEQRATLVSWRAPVEESAAVVIRLAEAGVIVRDLAGRGLVRASVGWWTSDEDLERLVAAL
;
A
#
# COMPACT_ATOMS: atom_id res chain seq x y z
N MET A 1 22.85 -8.52 -5.27
CA MET A 1 23.01 -7.29 -4.46
C MET A 1 23.10 -7.70 -3.00
N THR A 2 24.18 -7.34 -2.28
CA THR A 2 24.32 -7.59 -0.84
C THR A 2 23.44 -6.64 -0.03
N PHE A 3 23.32 -6.88 1.28
CA PHE A 3 22.57 -5.98 2.18
C PHE A 3 23.20 -4.58 2.23
N GLU A 4 24.51 -4.50 2.34
CA GLU A 4 25.26 -3.24 2.41
C GLU A 4 25.09 -2.43 1.12
N GLU A 5 25.18 -3.07 -0.05
CA GLU A 5 24.94 -2.43 -1.35
C GLU A 5 23.53 -1.89 -1.46
N ALA A 6 22.52 -2.69 -1.08
CA ALA A 6 21.11 -2.30 -1.13
C ALA A 6 20.81 -1.16 -0.14
N ARG A 7 21.23 -1.30 1.13
CA ARG A 7 21.04 -0.28 2.17
C ARG A 7 21.78 1.01 1.84
N GLY A 8 22.99 0.94 1.25
CA GLY A 8 23.78 2.10 0.83
C GLY A 8 23.11 2.98 -0.23
N GLN A 9 22.06 2.51 -0.89
CA GLN A 9 21.23 3.34 -1.76
C GLN A 9 20.39 4.38 -1.00
N PHE A 10 20.28 4.28 0.33
CA PHE A 10 19.43 5.12 1.16
C PHE A 10 20.27 5.94 2.17
N PRO A 11 20.77 7.13 1.81
CA PRO A 11 21.62 7.94 2.69
C PRO A 11 20.99 8.34 4.03
N VAL A 12 19.68 8.28 4.13
CA VAL A 12 18.94 8.60 5.36
C VAL A 12 19.32 7.65 6.51
N PHE A 13 19.72 6.41 6.21
CA PHE A 13 20.09 5.41 7.22
C PHE A 13 21.44 5.69 7.90
N ASP A 14 22.27 6.56 7.35
CA ASP A 14 23.51 7.03 8.02
C ASP A 14 23.18 7.87 9.26
N ARG A 15 21.97 8.41 9.35
CA ARG A 15 21.56 9.34 10.41
C ARG A 15 20.40 8.79 11.26
N LEU A 16 19.47 8.06 10.66
CA LEU A 16 18.20 7.68 11.28
C LEU A 16 18.00 6.16 11.27
N ALA A 17 17.56 5.62 12.39
CA ALA A 17 16.86 4.34 12.42
C ALA A 17 15.44 4.57 11.87
N TYR A 18 15.27 4.32 10.56
CA TYR A 18 14.04 4.66 9.82
C TYR A 18 13.01 3.54 9.92
N LEU A 19 12.18 3.58 10.96
CA LEU A 19 11.17 2.57 11.28
C LEU A 19 9.74 3.09 11.04
N GLN A 20 9.52 3.84 9.93
CA GLN A 20 8.23 4.49 9.66
C GLN A 20 7.69 4.25 8.24
N ALA A 21 8.19 3.26 7.50
CA ALA A 21 7.76 2.98 6.13
C ALA A 21 6.25 2.69 5.99
N GLY A 22 5.59 2.21 7.04
CA GLY A 22 4.13 2.08 7.06
C GLY A 22 3.37 3.42 6.96
N SER A 23 4.07 4.56 7.09
CA SER A 23 3.54 5.90 6.77
C SER A 23 4.04 6.35 5.40
N VAL A 24 5.35 6.55 5.27
CA VAL A 24 6.07 6.87 4.03
C VAL A 24 7.42 6.15 4.09
N GLY A 25 7.81 5.46 3.03
CA GLY A 25 9.08 4.77 2.91
C GLY A 25 10.25 5.72 2.59
N PRO A 26 11.50 5.29 2.82
CA PRO A 26 12.67 6.07 2.44
C PRO A 26 12.84 6.06 0.91
N LEU A 27 13.49 7.10 0.36
CA LEU A 27 13.80 7.17 -1.07
C LEU A 27 15.25 6.76 -1.34
N ALA A 28 15.45 5.86 -2.30
CA ALA A 28 16.75 5.47 -2.78
C ALA A 28 17.38 6.54 -3.69
N ARG A 29 18.72 6.54 -3.82
CA ARG A 29 19.45 7.40 -4.78
C ARG A 29 18.95 7.17 -6.20
N ALA A 30 18.82 5.91 -6.62
CA ALA A 30 18.34 5.55 -7.96
C ALA A 30 16.95 6.13 -8.28
N THR A 31 16.04 6.14 -7.28
CA THR A 31 14.70 6.76 -7.41
C THR A 31 14.82 8.25 -7.72
N ILE A 32 15.61 8.98 -6.95
CA ILE A 32 15.81 10.43 -7.12
C ILE A 32 16.52 10.75 -8.45
N GLU A 33 17.52 9.96 -8.82
CA GLU A 33 18.24 10.11 -10.07
C GLU A 33 17.33 9.90 -11.29
N ALA A 34 16.48 8.88 -11.27
CA ALA A 34 15.51 8.63 -12.34
C ALA A 34 14.50 9.79 -12.47
N MET A 35 13.98 10.30 -11.33
CA MET A 35 13.08 11.45 -11.33
C MET A 35 13.73 12.70 -11.93
N ARG A 36 14.96 13.00 -11.54
CA ARG A 36 15.71 14.17 -12.05
C ARG A 36 16.03 14.05 -13.53
N ALA A 37 16.43 12.85 -13.99
CA ALA A 37 16.70 12.59 -15.39
C ALA A 37 15.48 12.83 -16.28
N GLU A 38 14.31 12.37 -15.81
CA GLU A 38 13.04 12.58 -16.49
C GLU A 38 12.64 14.06 -16.54
N GLU A 39 12.77 14.79 -15.44
CA GLU A 39 12.49 16.23 -15.40
C GLU A 39 13.44 17.02 -16.30
N GLU A 40 14.72 16.65 -16.33
CA GLU A 40 15.71 17.28 -17.19
C GLU A 40 15.44 17.01 -18.68
N SER A 41 15.03 15.79 -19.04
CA SER A 41 14.59 15.46 -20.39
C SER A 41 13.38 16.31 -20.80
N ASN A 42 12.37 16.37 -19.92
CA ASN A 42 11.18 17.19 -20.13
C ASN A 42 11.49 18.69 -20.29
N LEU A 43 12.50 19.20 -19.56
CA LEU A 43 12.94 20.59 -19.66
C LEU A 43 13.64 20.88 -21.01
N ARG A 44 14.47 19.96 -21.49
CA ARG A 44 15.26 20.16 -22.73
C ARG A 44 14.47 19.87 -23.99
N GLU A 45 13.69 18.80 -23.99
CA GLU A 45 13.01 18.29 -25.18
C GLU A 45 11.54 18.72 -25.26
N GLY A 46 10.99 19.17 -24.13
CA GLY A 46 9.60 19.58 -24.01
C GLY A 46 8.66 18.39 -23.78
N ARG A 47 7.43 18.71 -23.40
CA ARG A 47 6.34 17.74 -23.14
C ARG A 47 5.27 17.84 -24.19
N ALA A 48 5.66 17.75 -25.48
CA ALA A 48 4.76 17.95 -26.61
C ALA A 48 4.95 16.91 -27.70
N GLY A 49 3.90 16.71 -28.47
CA GLY A 49 3.91 15.83 -29.63
C GLY A 49 3.84 14.34 -29.27
N LEU A 50 3.86 13.55 -30.35
CA LEU A 50 3.68 12.10 -30.26
C LEU A 50 4.79 11.40 -29.46
N PRO A 51 6.09 11.75 -29.59
CA PRO A 51 7.16 11.07 -28.86
C PRO A 51 7.00 11.15 -27.34
N TYR A 52 6.58 12.30 -26.80
CA TYR A 52 6.33 12.45 -25.36
C TYR A 52 5.15 11.58 -24.90
N VAL A 53 4.06 11.55 -25.67
CA VAL A 53 2.89 10.74 -25.35
C VAL A 53 3.23 9.25 -25.38
N GLU A 54 3.95 8.80 -26.41
CA GLU A 54 4.41 7.41 -26.53
C GLU A 54 5.32 7.00 -25.38
N HIS A 55 6.26 7.85 -24.97
CA HIS A 55 7.12 7.62 -23.80
C HIS A 55 6.30 7.43 -22.52
N VAL A 56 5.36 8.34 -22.25
CA VAL A 56 4.50 8.24 -21.04
C VAL A 56 3.64 6.99 -21.07
N LEU A 57 3.09 6.61 -22.22
CA LEU A 57 2.30 5.39 -22.37
C LEU A 57 3.15 4.12 -22.17
N ALA A 58 4.35 4.08 -22.74
CA ALA A 58 5.28 2.97 -22.55
C ALA A 58 5.67 2.80 -21.06
N LEU A 59 5.99 3.90 -20.37
CA LEU A 59 6.32 3.90 -18.95
C LEU A 59 5.14 3.41 -18.08
N ARG A 60 3.91 3.79 -18.41
CA ARG A 60 2.71 3.27 -17.73
C ARG A 60 2.56 1.76 -17.93
N GLU A 61 2.79 1.27 -19.13
CA GLU A 61 2.65 -0.16 -19.43
C GLU A 61 3.73 -0.99 -18.73
N GLU A 62 4.97 -0.51 -18.73
CA GLU A 62 6.08 -1.12 -17.99
C GLU A 62 5.75 -1.22 -16.49
N LEU A 63 5.25 -0.14 -15.89
CA LEU A 63 4.85 -0.13 -14.48
C LEU A 63 3.71 -1.10 -14.16
N ARG A 64 2.71 -1.22 -15.06
CA ARG A 64 1.66 -2.26 -14.88
C ARG A 64 2.25 -3.65 -14.85
N GLY A 65 3.19 -3.94 -15.76
CA GLY A 65 3.89 -5.22 -15.80
C GLY A 65 4.65 -5.51 -14.50
N LEU A 66 5.43 -4.56 -14.00
CA LEU A 66 6.20 -4.70 -12.77
C LEU A 66 5.30 -4.86 -11.54
N LEU A 67 4.25 -4.05 -11.43
CA LEU A 67 3.32 -4.11 -10.30
C LEU A 67 2.43 -5.36 -10.34
N GLY A 68 2.04 -5.80 -11.54
CA GLY A 68 1.34 -7.08 -11.73
C GLY A 68 2.21 -8.26 -11.31
N ALA A 69 3.44 -8.35 -11.83
CA ALA A 69 4.39 -9.39 -11.49
C ALA A 69 4.69 -9.46 -9.98
N LEU A 70 4.73 -8.32 -9.29
CA LEU A 70 4.93 -8.24 -7.84
C LEU A 70 3.85 -8.98 -7.03
N VAL A 71 2.64 -9.11 -7.58
CA VAL A 71 1.49 -9.73 -6.92
C VAL A 71 0.91 -10.94 -7.70
N GLY A 72 1.69 -11.49 -8.65
CA GLY A 72 1.35 -12.71 -9.37
C GLY A 72 0.30 -12.55 -10.48
N LEU A 73 0.16 -11.34 -11.07
CA LEU A 73 -0.87 -11.02 -12.07
C LEU A 73 -0.31 -10.37 -13.32
N ASP A 74 -1.14 -10.32 -14.38
CA ASP A 74 -0.81 -9.69 -15.64
C ASP A 74 -1.02 -8.16 -15.62
N ALA A 75 -0.27 -7.44 -16.45
CA ALA A 75 -0.40 -5.99 -16.65
C ALA A 75 -1.84 -5.54 -16.98
N THR A 76 -2.59 -6.38 -17.68
CA THR A 76 -3.99 -6.11 -18.06
C THR A 76 -4.95 -6.02 -16.87
N GLN A 77 -4.56 -6.55 -15.72
CA GLN A 77 -5.35 -6.50 -14.48
C GLN A 77 -4.95 -5.34 -13.57
N VAL A 78 -3.99 -4.50 -13.97
CA VAL A 78 -3.44 -3.41 -13.16
C VAL A 78 -3.81 -2.05 -13.74
N ALA A 79 -4.44 -1.20 -12.94
CA ALA A 79 -4.58 0.23 -13.17
C ALA A 79 -3.57 1.00 -12.32
N LEU A 80 -2.99 2.08 -12.83
CA LEU A 80 -2.19 2.98 -12.02
C LEU A 80 -3.11 3.90 -11.20
N THR A 81 -2.71 4.22 -9.98
CA THR A 81 -3.43 5.15 -9.10
C THR A 81 -2.46 6.07 -8.38
N ALA A 82 -2.98 7.11 -7.72
CA ALA A 82 -2.16 7.98 -6.88
C ALA A 82 -2.00 7.46 -5.43
N SER A 83 -2.82 6.50 -5.00
CA SER A 83 -2.80 5.93 -3.65
C SER A 83 -3.72 4.72 -3.54
N THR A 84 -3.62 3.96 -2.44
CA THR A 84 -4.60 2.92 -2.10
C THR A 84 -6.01 3.49 -1.91
N THR A 85 -6.14 4.66 -1.30
CA THR A 85 -7.43 5.35 -1.14
C THR A 85 -8.09 5.67 -2.48
N ASP A 86 -7.30 6.07 -3.50
CA ASP A 86 -7.82 6.30 -4.85
C ASP A 86 -8.35 4.98 -5.45
N GLY A 87 -7.61 3.88 -5.29
CA GLY A 87 -8.08 2.55 -5.68
C GLY A 87 -9.37 2.13 -4.99
N CYS A 88 -9.49 2.33 -3.67
CA CYS A 88 -10.73 2.07 -2.93
C CYS A 88 -11.91 2.88 -3.47
N ASN A 89 -11.72 4.17 -3.75
CA ASN A 89 -12.74 5.03 -4.33
C ASN A 89 -13.18 4.57 -5.73
N ILE A 90 -12.24 4.10 -6.57
CA ILE A 90 -12.56 3.57 -7.91
C ILE A 90 -13.45 2.35 -7.79
N VAL A 91 -13.09 1.38 -6.93
CA VAL A 91 -13.85 0.14 -6.74
C VAL A 91 -15.25 0.44 -6.20
N LEU A 92 -15.34 1.18 -5.09
CA LEU A 92 -16.61 1.44 -4.42
C LEU A 92 -17.58 2.25 -5.29
N ALA A 93 -17.08 3.21 -6.06
CA ALA A 93 -17.91 3.94 -7.02
C ALA A 93 -18.33 3.08 -8.22
N GLY A 94 -17.51 2.08 -8.60
CA GLY A 94 -17.78 1.18 -9.72
C GLY A 94 -18.77 0.06 -9.40
N LEU A 95 -18.88 -0.34 -8.13
CA LEU A 95 -19.76 -1.42 -7.69
C LEU A 95 -21.24 -1.04 -7.63
N ASP A 96 -21.59 0.26 -7.71
CA ASP A 96 -22.96 0.77 -7.70
C ASP A 96 -23.78 0.27 -6.50
N LEU A 97 -23.19 0.33 -5.32
CA LEU A 97 -23.79 -0.13 -4.06
C LEU A 97 -25.00 0.72 -3.67
N ARG A 98 -26.01 0.09 -3.08
CA ARG A 98 -27.24 0.72 -2.63
C ARG A 98 -27.26 0.89 -1.10
N PRO A 99 -28.11 1.76 -0.54
CA PRO A 99 -28.19 1.95 0.91
C PRO A 99 -28.57 0.69 1.71
N GLU A 100 -29.28 -0.25 1.09
CA GLU A 100 -29.64 -1.55 1.68
C GLU A 100 -28.54 -2.60 1.60
N ASP A 101 -27.53 -2.42 0.73
CA ASP A 101 -26.41 -3.33 0.59
C ASP A 101 -25.45 -3.17 1.77
N GLU A 102 -24.90 -4.28 2.24
CA GLU A 102 -23.98 -4.30 3.36
C GLU A 102 -22.54 -4.54 2.88
N VAL A 103 -21.59 -3.79 3.43
CA VAL A 103 -20.15 -3.99 3.25
C VAL A 103 -19.54 -4.29 4.62
N ILE A 104 -18.90 -5.45 4.75
CA ILE A 104 -18.24 -5.85 5.99
C ILE A 104 -16.80 -5.33 6.00
N THR A 105 -16.39 -4.74 7.13
CA THR A 105 -15.04 -4.25 7.38
C THR A 105 -14.67 -4.46 8.85
N THR A 106 -13.44 -4.11 9.25
CA THR A 106 -12.97 -4.34 10.63
C THR A 106 -12.82 -3.06 11.45
N THR A 107 -12.70 -3.24 12.80
CA THR A 107 -12.47 -2.13 13.74
C THR A 107 -11.08 -1.51 13.61
N ASP A 108 -10.16 -2.17 12.91
CA ASP A 108 -8.77 -1.77 12.80
C ASP A 108 -8.36 -1.30 11.40
N GLU A 109 -9.34 -0.81 10.63
CA GLU A 109 -9.08 -0.25 9.31
C GLU A 109 -8.54 1.18 9.37
N HIS A 110 -7.75 1.54 8.36
CA HIS A 110 -7.29 2.91 8.18
C HIS A 110 -8.36 3.76 7.51
N PHE A 111 -8.36 5.08 7.79
CA PHE A 111 -9.31 6.02 7.19
C PHE A 111 -9.27 6.00 5.66
N GLY A 112 -8.13 5.63 5.05
CA GLY A 112 -7.99 5.49 3.59
C GLY A 112 -8.93 4.47 2.97
N LEU A 113 -9.42 3.48 3.73
CA LEU A 113 -10.47 2.54 3.36
C LEU A 113 -11.83 2.97 3.95
N LEU A 114 -11.88 3.34 5.25
CA LEU A 114 -13.14 3.69 5.92
C LEU A 114 -13.83 4.90 5.32
N GLY A 115 -13.08 5.95 4.93
CA GLY A 115 -13.64 7.15 4.31
C GLY A 115 -14.40 6.82 3.02
N PRO A 116 -13.78 6.14 2.03
CA PRO A 116 -14.45 5.65 0.84
C PRO A 116 -15.66 4.73 1.12
N LEU A 117 -15.56 3.84 2.11
CA LEU A 117 -16.68 2.95 2.49
C LEU A 117 -17.90 3.76 2.93
N HIS A 118 -17.73 4.70 3.85
CA HIS A 118 -18.84 5.54 4.31
C HIS A 118 -19.37 6.48 3.22
N ALA A 119 -18.51 6.90 2.28
CA ALA A 119 -18.93 7.71 1.13
C ALA A 119 -19.65 6.91 0.04
N SER A 120 -19.57 5.57 0.04
CA SER A 120 -20.23 4.71 -0.95
C SER A 120 -21.78 4.72 -0.84
N GLY A 121 -22.30 5.13 0.30
CA GLY A 121 -23.73 5.10 0.60
C GLY A 121 -24.25 3.74 1.08
N ALA A 122 -23.47 2.67 1.01
CA ALA A 122 -23.84 1.35 1.54
C ALA A 122 -23.82 1.32 3.08
N LYS A 123 -24.49 0.35 3.67
CA LYS A 123 -24.44 0.10 5.10
C LYS A 123 -23.10 -0.57 5.47
N VAL A 124 -22.25 0.13 6.20
CA VAL A 124 -20.98 -0.40 6.69
C VAL A 124 -21.19 -1.21 7.96
N VAL A 125 -20.82 -2.50 7.93
CA VAL A 125 -20.89 -3.43 9.06
C VAL A 125 -19.47 -3.63 9.58
N VAL A 126 -19.19 -3.09 10.76
CA VAL A 126 -17.86 -3.11 11.39
C VAL A 126 -17.81 -4.23 12.42
N VAL A 127 -16.82 -5.12 12.31
CA VAL A 127 -16.60 -6.25 13.22
C VAL A 127 -15.14 -6.31 13.69
N PRO A 128 -14.83 -7.02 14.80
CA PRO A 128 -13.44 -7.29 15.15
C PRO A 128 -12.68 -7.98 14.00
N PRO A 129 -11.34 -7.78 13.85
CA PRO A 129 -10.52 -8.39 12.81
C PRO A 129 -10.24 -9.89 13.12
N ASP A 130 -11.28 -10.66 13.21
CA ASP A 130 -11.31 -12.08 13.51
C ASP A 130 -12.10 -12.81 12.42
N THR A 131 -11.53 -13.89 11.89
CA THR A 131 -12.08 -14.65 10.76
C THR A 131 -13.50 -15.13 11.05
N GLU A 132 -13.78 -15.68 12.23
CA GLU A 132 -15.10 -16.21 12.57
C GLU A 132 -16.12 -15.09 12.73
N ARG A 133 -15.72 -13.95 13.28
CA ARG A 133 -16.58 -12.76 13.41
C ARG A 133 -16.91 -12.16 12.05
N ILE A 134 -15.95 -12.11 11.13
CA ILE A 134 -16.17 -11.61 9.76
C ILE A 134 -17.15 -12.53 9.03
N VAL A 135 -16.93 -13.84 9.07
CA VAL A 135 -17.82 -14.82 8.40
C VAL A 135 -19.21 -14.83 9.03
N ALA A 136 -19.32 -14.76 10.35
CA ALA A 136 -20.63 -14.75 11.04
C ALA A 136 -21.45 -13.47 10.79
N ALA A 137 -20.82 -12.38 10.36
CA ALA A 137 -21.50 -11.12 10.04
C ALA A 137 -22.14 -11.12 8.64
N VAL A 138 -21.88 -12.12 7.81
CA VAL A 138 -22.40 -12.21 6.44
C VAL A 138 -23.90 -12.43 6.45
N THR A 139 -24.63 -11.63 5.69
CA THR A 139 -26.08 -11.73 5.47
C THR A 139 -26.41 -11.80 3.98
N LEU A 140 -27.67 -11.99 3.64
CA LEU A 140 -28.15 -11.96 2.25
C LEU A 140 -27.99 -10.57 1.59
N ARG A 141 -27.77 -9.52 2.38
CA ARG A 141 -27.53 -8.16 1.89
C ARG A 141 -26.05 -7.84 1.71
N THR A 142 -25.17 -8.67 2.24
CA THR A 142 -23.72 -8.44 2.10
C THR A 142 -23.29 -8.56 0.64
N ARG A 143 -22.61 -7.54 0.14
CA ARG A 143 -22.14 -7.44 -1.25
C ARG A 143 -20.62 -7.43 -1.39
N LEU A 144 -19.92 -7.09 -0.33
CA LEU A 144 -18.46 -6.90 -0.37
C LEU A 144 -17.85 -7.14 1.02
N LEU A 145 -16.70 -7.80 1.05
CA LEU A 145 -15.74 -7.68 2.14
C LEU A 145 -14.72 -6.59 1.76
N ALA A 146 -14.47 -5.62 2.62
CA ALA A 146 -13.49 -4.56 2.39
C ALA A 146 -12.54 -4.51 3.59
N LEU A 147 -11.32 -5.02 3.43
CA LEU A 147 -10.41 -5.36 4.52
C LEU A 147 -8.97 -4.96 4.18
N SER A 148 -8.23 -4.48 5.18
CA SER A 148 -6.77 -4.44 5.08
C SER A 148 -6.19 -5.85 5.10
N HIS A 149 -5.23 -6.15 4.21
CA HIS A 149 -4.50 -7.43 4.26
C HIS A 149 -3.61 -7.51 5.53
N VAL A 150 -2.94 -6.40 5.84
CA VAL A 150 -2.16 -6.24 7.08
C VAL A 150 -2.73 -5.06 7.84
N LEU A 151 -3.16 -5.28 9.06
CA LEU A 151 -3.72 -4.23 9.92
C LEU A 151 -2.64 -3.21 10.29
N TRP A 152 -2.92 -1.96 10.03
CA TRP A 152 -1.98 -0.87 10.24
C TRP A 152 -1.68 -0.60 11.72
N THR A 153 -2.50 -1.11 12.62
CA THR A 153 -2.38 -0.94 14.07
C THR A 153 -1.43 -1.95 14.71
N THR A 154 -1.54 -3.22 14.34
CA THR A 154 -0.88 -4.33 15.03
C THR A 154 0.10 -5.12 14.15
N GLY A 155 0.00 -4.95 12.83
CA GLY A 155 0.71 -5.80 11.88
C GLY A 155 0.09 -7.19 11.70
N GLN A 156 -1.12 -7.43 12.23
CA GLN A 156 -1.84 -8.69 12.01
C GLN A 156 -2.11 -8.89 10.52
N VAL A 157 -1.86 -10.08 10.02
CA VAL A 157 -2.21 -10.50 8.66
C VAL A 157 -3.59 -11.15 8.68
N LEU A 158 -4.52 -10.64 7.88
CA LEU A 158 -5.83 -11.27 7.70
C LEU A 158 -5.78 -12.31 6.58
N PRO A 159 -6.40 -13.49 6.73
CA PRO A 159 -6.40 -14.57 5.73
C PRO A 159 -7.42 -14.27 4.62
N VAL A 160 -7.13 -13.27 3.77
CA VAL A 160 -8.08 -12.74 2.77
C VAL A 160 -8.56 -13.78 1.76
N HIS A 161 -7.72 -14.75 1.39
CA HIS A 161 -8.11 -15.86 0.51
C HIS A 161 -9.08 -16.83 1.20
N GLU A 162 -8.83 -17.18 2.46
CA GLU A 162 -9.73 -18.01 3.26
C GLU A 162 -11.09 -17.31 3.44
N LEU A 163 -11.07 -16.03 3.80
CA LEU A 163 -12.28 -15.23 3.96
C LEU A 163 -13.11 -15.20 2.68
N LYS A 164 -12.47 -14.97 1.52
CA LYS A 164 -13.15 -15.03 0.23
C LYS A 164 -13.72 -16.43 -0.05
N ALA A 165 -12.96 -17.48 0.17
CA ALA A 165 -13.41 -18.86 -0.06
C ALA A 165 -14.60 -19.25 0.83
N ARG A 166 -14.56 -18.86 2.11
CA ARG A 166 -15.62 -19.18 3.08
C ARG A 166 -16.90 -18.40 2.87
N THR A 167 -16.80 -17.17 2.37
CA THR A 167 -18.00 -16.31 2.19
C THR A 167 -18.55 -16.34 0.79
N GLY A 168 -17.74 -16.66 -0.22
CA GLY A 168 -18.09 -16.58 -1.65
C GLY A 168 -18.35 -15.14 -2.13
N LEU A 169 -18.04 -14.12 -1.32
CA LEU A 169 -18.28 -12.72 -1.64
C LEU A 169 -17.09 -12.10 -2.39
N PRO A 170 -17.32 -11.07 -3.20
CA PRO A 170 -16.27 -10.20 -3.69
C PRO A 170 -15.47 -9.59 -2.52
N ILE A 171 -14.16 -9.39 -2.73
CA ILE A 171 -13.29 -8.82 -1.71
C ILE A 171 -12.47 -7.64 -2.27
N LEU A 172 -12.48 -6.51 -1.55
CA LEU A 172 -11.58 -5.38 -1.73
C LEU A 172 -10.51 -5.44 -0.63
N VAL A 173 -9.27 -5.67 -1.03
CA VAL A 173 -8.13 -5.78 -0.13
C VAL A 173 -7.31 -4.48 -0.17
N ASP A 174 -7.20 -3.79 0.96
CA ASP A 174 -6.24 -2.69 1.11
C ASP A 174 -4.84 -3.27 1.37
N GLY A 175 -3.98 -3.19 0.35
CA GLY A 175 -2.60 -3.67 0.37
C GLY A 175 -1.58 -2.67 0.89
N ALA A 176 -2.01 -1.53 1.46
CA ALA A 176 -1.13 -0.45 1.89
C ALA A 176 -0.02 -0.86 2.86
N GLN A 177 -0.23 -1.90 3.67
CA GLN A 177 0.74 -2.40 4.65
C GLN A 177 1.28 -3.79 4.31
N SER A 178 0.84 -4.41 3.21
CA SER A 178 1.29 -5.74 2.80
C SER A 178 2.21 -5.70 1.59
N VAL A 179 1.81 -4.99 0.50
CA VAL A 179 2.58 -5.01 -0.75
C VAL A 179 3.91 -4.27 -0.57
N GLY A 180 5.00 -5.00 -0.77
CA GLY A 180 6.37 -4.56 -0.51
C GLY A 180 6.90 -4.87 0.89
N ALA A 181 6.03 -5.15 1.88
CA ALA A 181 6.41 -5.57 3.23
C ALA A 181 6.51 -7.09 3.38
N ILE A 182 5.57 -7.81 2.78
CA ILE A 182 5.51 -9.27 2.73
C ILE A 182 5.25 -9.72 1.29
N SER A 183 5.46 -11.00 1.00
CA SER A 183 5.03 -11.60 -0.27
C SER A 183 3.51 -11.61 -0.34
N VAL A 184 2.95 -11.15 -1.45
CA VAL A 184 1.50 -11.08 -1.69
C VAL A 184 1.18 -11.77 -3.01
N ASP A 185 0.27 -12.73 -2.97
CA ASP A 185 -0.35 -13.31 -4.15
C ASP A 185 -1.78 -12.77 -4.28
N ALA A 186 -2.07 -12.04 -5.35
CA ALA A 186 -3.41 -11.50 -5.60
C ALA A 186 -4.26 -12.43 -6.48
N THR A 187 -3.73 -13.60 -6.88
CA THR A 187 -4.48 -14.57 -7.68
C THR A 187 -5.77 -14.97 -6.98
N GLY A 188 -6.90 -14.79 -7.65
CA GLY A 188 -8.21 -15.11 -7.08
C GLY A 188 -8.83 -14.04 -6.17
N LEU A 189 -8.15 -12.95 -5.84
CA LEU A 189 -8.79 -11.77 -5.21
C LEU A 189 -9.50 -10.93 -6.28
N ASP A 190 -10.58 -10.23 -5.91
CA ASP A 190 -11.31 -9.37 -6.87
C ASP A 190 -10.63 -8.02 -7.05
N PHE A 191 -10.21 -7.40 -5.93
CA PHE A 191 -9.56 -6.10 -5.92
C PHE A 191 -8.44 -6.06 -4.88
N LEU A 192 -7.28 -5.48 -5.27
CA LEU A 192 -6.18 -5.20 -4.35
C LEU A 192 -5.62 -3.81 -4.65
N THR A 193 -5.45 -2.99 -3.62
CA THR A 193 -4.81 -1.67 -3.76
C THR A 193 -3.34 -1.72 -3.36
N ILE A 194 -2.50 -0.95 -4.05
CA ILE A 194 -1.03 -0.89 -3.84
C ILE A 194 -0.61 0.55 -3.58
N SER A 195 0.28 0.76 -2.62
CA SER A 195 0.88 2.06 -2.30
C SER A 195 2.34 2.09 -2.73
N GLY A 196 2.72 3.00 -3.64
CA GLY A 196 4.11 3.13 -4.10
C GLY A 196 5.03 3.75 -3.06
N GLN A 197 4.54 4.76 -2.31
CA GLN A 197 5.37 5.55 -1.38
C GLN A 197 5.65 4.89 -0.01
N LYS A 198 5.14 3.69 0.26
CA LYS A 198 5.37 3.00 1.53
C LYS A 198 6.51 1.97 1.40
N TRP A 199 6.17 0.72 1.46
CA TRP A 199 7.11 -0.41 1.46
C TRP A 199 7.84 -0.61 0.13
N LEU A 200 7.29 -0.07 -0.96
CA LEU A 200 7.97 -0.07 -2.27
C LEU A 200 9.02 1.04 -2.40
N CYS A 201 9.13 1.94 -1.42
CA CYS A 201 10.12 3.03 -1.39
C CYS A 201 10.06 3.94 -2.62
N GLY A 202 8.89 4.01 -3.29
CA GLY A 202 8.63 4.87 -4.42
C GLY A 202 8.24 6.30 -4.02
N PRO A 203 8.08 7.19 -4.99
CA PRO A 203 7.61 8.54 -4.75
C PRO A 203 6.16 8.58 -4.23
N GLU A 204 5.82 9.67 -3.56
CA GLU A 204 4.43 9.99 -3.20
C GLU A 204 3.55 10.12 -4.45
N ALA A 205 2.25 10.01 -4.27
CA ALA A 205 1.26 10.03 -5.35
C ALA A 205 1.48 8.93 -6.42
N THR A 206 2.02 7.79 -6.01
CA THR A 206 2.14 6.59 -6.84
C THR A 206 1.47 5.40 -6.16
N GLY A 207 0.86 4.54 -6.97
CA GLY A 207 0.18 3.33 -6.51
C GLY A 207 -0.48 2.58 -7.66
N ALA A 208 -1.21 1.54 -7.32
CA ALA A 208 -1.97 0.77 -8.29
C ALA A 208 -3.26 0.19 -7.69
N LEU A 209 -4.15 -0.20 -8.57
CA LEU A 209 -5.33 -0.99 -8.29
C LEU A 209 -5.30 -2.23 -9.18
N VAL A 210 -5.33 -3.39 -8.56
CA VAL A 210 -5.60 -4.67 -9.23
C VAL A 210 -7.10 -4.87 -9.33
N VAL A 211 -7.57 -5.27 -10.50
CA VAL A 211 -8.96 -5.65 -10.75
C VAL A 211 -8.97 -6.98 -11.51
N ALA A 212 -9.45 -8.04 -10.89
CA ALA A 212 -9.44 -9.39 -11.49
C ALA A 212 -10.26 -9.47 -12.79
N GLU A 213 -11.44 -8.86 -12.80
CA GLU A 213 -12.37 -8.83 -13.93
C GLU A 213 -12.74 -7.38 -14.28
N PRO A 214 -11.84 -6.63 -14.96
CA PRO A 214 -12.03 -5.19 -15.20
C PRO A 214 -13.33 -4.83 -15.92
N GLU A 215 -13.80 -5.71 -16.81
CA GLU A 215 -15.00 -5.49 -17.61
C GLU A 215 -16.29 -5.52 -16.79
N ARG A 216 -16.26 -6.14 -15.61
CA ARG A 216 -17.42 -6.23 -14.71
C ARG A 216 -17.55 -5.02 -13.77
N LEU A 217 -16.47 -4.25 -13.61
CA LEU A 217 -16.52 -3.06 -12.78
C LEU A 217 -16.87 -1.83 -13.65
N ARG A 218 -17.88 -1.07 -13.25
CA ARG A 218 -18.29 0.14 -13.97
C ARG A 218 -17.22 1.23 -13.87
N VAL A 219 -16.89 1.89 -14.98
CA VAL A 219 -16.03 3.06 -15.00
C VAL A 219 -16.81 4.27 -14.49
N ALA A 220 -16.80 4.48 -13.19
CA ALA A 220 -17.53 5.58 -12.53
C ALA A 220 -16.77 6.91 -12.55
N ARG A 221 -15.45 6.86 -12.77
CA ARG A 221 -14.54 8.03 -12.82
C ARG A 221 -13.73 8.01 -14.11
N PRO A 222 -14.34 8.29 -15.27
CA PRO A 222 -13.63 8.27 -16.55
C PRO A 222 -12.55 9.34 -16.60
N SER A 223 -11.44 9.02 -17.25
CA SER A 223 -10.33 9.93 -17.51
C SER A 223 -9.96 9.91 -19.00
N TYR A 224 -9.13 10.85 -19.44
CA TYR A 224 -8.62 10.87 -20.82
C TYR A 224 -7.82 9.58 -21.13
N PHE A 225 -7.05 9.06 -20.18
CA PHE A 225 -6.27 7.83 -20.37
C PHE A 225 -7.06 6.54 -20.17
N ALA A 226 -8.29 6.61 -19.64
CA ALA A 226 -9.16 5.47 -19.39
C ALA A 226 -9.99 5.05 -20.60
N GLN A 227 -10.06 5.90 -21.63
CA GLN A 227 -10.87 5.66 -22.83
C GLN A 227 -10.01 5.16 -24.01
N GLN A 228 -10.59 4.30 -24.83
CA GLN A 228 -10.05 3.88 -26.11
C GLN A 228 -10.49 4.85 -27.22
N GLU A 229 -11.77 5.21 -27.23
CA GLU A 229 -12.40 6.12 -28.18
C GLU A 229 -13.41 7.01 -27.47
N HIS A 230 -13.61 8.23 -27.97
CA HIS A 230 -14.67 9.10 -27.49
C HIS A 230 -15.25 9.93 -28.64
N SER A 231 -16.51 10.35 -28.46
CA SER A 231 -17.21 11.24 -29.38
C SER A 231 -17.32 12.66 -28.80
N PRO A 232 -17.58 13.69 -29.65
CA PRO A 232 -17.67 15.08 -29.17
C PRO A 232 -18.78 15.34 -28.13
N ASP A 233 -19.77 14.47 -28.05
CA ASP A 233 -20.85 14.57 -27.05
C ASP A 233 -20.49 13.92 -25.71
N GLY A 234 -19.23 13.43 -25.53
CA GLY A 234 -18.73 12.85 -24.30
C GLY A 234 -19.00 11.35 -24.11
N ARG A 235 -19.64 10.67 -25.06
CA ARG A 235 -19.71 9.20 -25.05
C ARG A 235 -18.33 8.62 -25.33
N PHE A 236 -17.98 7.54 -24.66
CA PHE A 236 -16.68 6.90 -24.79
C PHE A 236 -16.76 5.38 -24.69
N ILE A 237 -15.76 4.75 -25.28
CA ILE A 237 -15.47 3.32 -25.14
C ILE A 237 -14.30 3.19 -24.17
N PRO A 238 -14.48 2.51 -23.00
CA PRO A 238 -13.38 2.27 -22.09
C PRO A 238 -12.30 1.40 -22.71
N LYS A 239 -11.04 1.59 -22.31
CA LYS A 239 -9.96 0.66 -22.66
C LYS A 239 -10.28 -0.76 -22.19
N PRO A 240 -9.76 -1.79 -22.89
CA PRO A 240 -9.76 -3.14 -22.36
C PRO A 240 -8.87 -3.23 -21.11
N GLY A 241 -9.15 -4.22 -20.25
CA GLY A 241 -8.41 -4.43 -19.02
C GLY A 241 -8.53 -3.30 -17.99
N ALA A 242 -7.72 -3.36 -16.94
CA ALA A 242 -7.79 -2.40 -15.82
C ALA A 242 -7.31 -0.99 -16.19
N GLY A 243 -6.63 -0.81 -17.33
CA GLY A 243 -6.27 0.52 -17.84
C GLY A 243 -7.45 1.47 -18.02
N ARG A 244 -8.69 0.94 -18.06
CA ARG A 244 -9.95 1.71 -18.05
C ARG A 244 -10.20 2.51 -16.77
N PHE A 245 -9.45 2.24 -15.71
CA PHE A 245 -9.52 2.91 -14.41
C PHE A 245 -8.36 3.88 -14.18
N ASP A 246 -7.44 4.01 -15.13
CA ASP A 246 -6.29 4.91 -15.01
C ASP A 246 -6.74 6.35 -14.77
N PRO A 247 -6.03 7.09 -13.91
CA PRO A 247 -6.25 8.52 -13.75
C PRO A 247 -5.76 9.27 -14.98
N ASN A 248 -6.05 10.56 -15.03
CA ASN A 248 -5.50 11.46 -16.03
C ASN A 248 -3.97 11.50 -15.94
N TRP A 249 -3.33 12.59 -16.35
CA TRP A 249 -1.88 12.73 -16.29
C TRP A 249 -1.33 12.45 -14.88
N LEU A 250 -0.45 11.46 -14.78
CA LEU A 250 0.48 11.29 -13.67
C LEU A 250 1.82 11.89 -14.10
N PRO A 251 2.53 12.63 -13.25
CA PRO A 251 3.84 13.17 -13.58
C PRO A 251 4.81 12.06 -14.00
N SER A 252 5.40 12.17 -15.19
CA SER A 252 6.32 11.14 -15.71
C SER A 252 7.53 10.93 -14.81
N ALA A 253 8.01 11.98 -14.16
CA ALA A 253 9.09 11.88 -13.16
C ALA A 253 8.74 10.95 -11.99
N LEU A 254 7.49 11.00 -11.47
CA LEU A 254 7.05 10.11 -10.39
C LEU A 254 6.94 8.66 -10.89
N LEU A 255 6.48 8.46 -12.12
CA LEU A 255 6.42 7.13 -12.72
C LEU A 255 7.82 6.55 -12.93
N SER A 256 8.76 7.33 -13.45
CA SER A 256 10.18 6.94 -13.59
C SER A 256 10.81 6.62 -12.24
N GLY A 257 10.49 7.42 -11.21
CA GLY A 257 10.93 7.16 -9.84
C GLY A 257 10.38 5.86 -9.27
N LEU A 258 9.08 5.59 -9.46
CA LEU A 258 8.47 4.34 -9.00
C LEU A 258 9.08 3.11 -9.70
N ARG A 259 9.31 3.19 -11.02
CA ARG A 259 9.99 2.15 -11.77
C ARG A 259 11.36 1.86 -11.17
N ALA A 260 12.19 2.88 -10.97
CA ALA A 260 13.52 2.73 -10.39
C ALA A 260 13.47 2.17 -8.96
N ALA A 261 12.47 2.55 -8.16
CA ALA A 261 12.27 2.00 -6.83
C ALA A 261 11.92 0.51 -6.84
N LEU A 262 11.11 0.06 -7.81
CA LEU A 262 10.78 -1.36 -7.99
C LEU A 262 12.00 -2.18 -8.44
N ASP A 263 12.79 -1.65 -9.38
CA ASP A 263 14.03 -2.28 -9.86
C ASP A 263 15.11 -2.44 -8.76
N ALA A 264 15.10 -1.53 -7.77
CA ALA A 264 16.05 -1.53 -6.67
C ALA A 264 15.70 -2.51 -5.54
N GLN A 265 14.55 -3.18 -5.58
CA GLN A 265 14.12 -4.09 -4.51
C GLN A 265 14.93 -5.39 -4.54
N PRO A 266 15.62 -5.80 -3.45
CA PRO A 266 16.35 -7.07 -3.42
C PRO A 266 15.39 -8.27 -3.34
N GLU A 267 15.78 -9.40 -3.95
CA GLU A 267 14.96 -10.63 -3.94
C GLU A 267 14.74 -11.18 -2.53
N TRP A 268 15.75 -11.09 -1.68
CA TRP A 268 15.74 -11.56 -0.28
C TRP A 268 14.98 -10.65 0.70
N ARG A 269 14.36 -9.55 0.23
CA ARG A 269 13.74 -8.51 1.07
C ARG A 269 12.71 -9.00 2.07
N PHE A 270 11.86 -9.94 1.67
CA PHE A 270 10.74 -10.39 2.53
C PHE A 270 11.21 -11.27 3.69
N GLU A 271 12.14 -12.20 3.41
CA GLU A 271 12.74 -13.07 4.43
C GLU A 271 13.46 -12.22 5.48
N ARG A 272 14.34 -11.34 5.03
CA ARG A 272 15.06 -10.45 5.94
C ARG A 272 14.13 -9.50 6.72
N ALA A 273 13.12 -8.92 6.09
CA ALA A 273 12.19 -8.05 6.79
C ALA A 273 11.42 -8.80 7.90
N ALA A 274 11.05 -10.06 7.65
CA ALA A 274 10.41 -10.91 8.64
C ALA A 274 11.35 -11.22 9.81
N GLU A 275 12.60 -11.62 9.55
CA GLU A 275 13.61 -11.86 10.57
C GLU A 275 13.86 -10.64 11.46
N MET A 276 14.05 -9.47 10.84
CA MET A 276 14.29 -8.23 11.58
C MET A 276 13.07 -7.78 12.38
N ALA A 277 11.85 -8.06 11.90
CA ALA A 277 10.64 -7.76 12.65
C ALA A 277 10.49 -8.65 13.90
N GLU A 278 10.84 -9.94 13.81
CA GLU A 278 10.88 -10.82 15.00
C GLU A 278 11.97 -10.34 15.97
N ARG A 279 13.14 -10.02 15.47
CA ARG A 279 14.24 -9.48 16.30
C ARG A 279 13.84 -8.18 17.00
N CYS A 280 13.08 -7.31 16.32
CA CYS A 280 12.53 -6.09 16.91
C CYS A 280 11.56 -6.41 18.07
N ARG A 281 10.67 -7.40 17.90
CA ARG A 281 9.72 -7.82 18.97
C ARG A 281 10.46 -8.36 20.18
N GLU A 282 11.46 -9.21 19.98
CA GLU A 282 12.28 -9.79 21.04
C GLU A 282 12.96 -8.68 21.84
N LEU A 283 13.70 -7.79 21.19
CA LEU A 283 14.43 -6.71 21.84
C LEU A 283 13.52 -5.75 22.61
N LEU A 284 12.36 -5.39 22.03
CA LEU A 284 11.37 -4.56 22.72
C LEU A 284 10.82 -5.26 23.97
N ALA A 285 10.52 -6.56 23.91
CA ALA A 285 10.03 -7.35 25.03
C ALA A 285 11.11 -7.50 26.12
N GLU A 286 12.37 -7.75 25.75
CA GLU A 286 13.52 -7.80 26.65
C GLU A 286 13.74 -6.46 27.37
N ALA A 287 13.47 -5.34 26.69
CA ALA A 287 13.50 -4.00 27.28
C ALA A 287 12.27 -3.68 28.16
N GLY A 288 11.32 -4.61 28.30
CA GLY A 288 10.13 -4.47 29.14
C GLY A 288 8.96 -3.77 28.46
N ALA A 289 8.98 -3.56 27.14
CA ALA A 289 7.84 -3.03 26.40
C ALA A 289 6.70 -4.06 26.30
N ASP A 290 5.46 -3.63 26.46
CA ASP A 290 4.25 -4.47 26.25
C ASP A 290 3.95 -4.59 24.74
N VAL A 291 4.65 -5.53 24.08
CA VAL A 291 4.57 -5.74 22.64
C VAL A 291 3.27 -6.46 22.27
N VAL A 292 2.58 -5.94 21.26
CA VAL A 292 1.41 -6.61 20.66
C VAL A 292 1.88 -7.68 19.66
N VAL A 293 1.55 -8.94 19.95
CA VAL A 293 2.00 -10.08 19.13
C VAL A 293 0.80 -10.84 18.55
N PRO A 294 0.33 -10.49 17.33
CA PRO A 294 -0.69 -11.26 16.64
C PRO A 294 -0.17 -12.66 16.26
N GLU A 295 -1.06 -13.64 16.10
CA GLU A 295 -0.72 -15.00 15.68
C GLU A 295 -0.08 -15.00 14.29
N GLN A 296 -0.78 -14.40 13.30
CA GLN A 296 -0.24 -14.15 11.97
C GLN A 296 0.17 -12.69 11.87
N ARG A 297 1.43 -12.43 11.59
CA ARG A 297 2.01 -11.10 11.68
C ARG A 297 2.97 -10.77 10.54
N ALA A 298 2.92 -9.52 10.13
CA ALA A 298 3.83 -8.92 9.16
C ALA A 298 4.96 -8.16 9.87
N THR A 299 5.50 -7.17 9.22
CA THR A 299 6.70 -6.40 9.60
C THR A 299 6.40 -5.14 10.40
N LEU A 300 5.14 -4.85 10.70
CA LEU A 300 4.76 -3.84 11.67
C LEU A 300 4.87 -4.42 13.10
N VAL A 301 5.53 -3.69 13.97
CA VAL A 301 5.73 -4.05 15.38
C VAL A 301 5.17 -2.94 16.24
N SER A 302 4.13 -3.22 17.01
CA SER A 302 3.48 -2.25 17.88
C SER A 302 3.63 -2.65 19.34
N TRP A 303 3.79 -1.66 20.22
CA TRP A 303 3.79 -1.85 21.67
C TRP A 303 2.89 -0.83 22.33
N ARG A 304 2.39 -1.16 23.53
CA ARG A 304 1.50 -0.30 24.29
C ARG A 304 2.29 0.82 24.96
N ALA A 305 1.72 2.00 24.92
CA ALA A 305 2.11 3.15 25.72
C ALA A 305 0.84 3.81 26.25
N PRO A 306 0.86 4.45 27.41
CA PRO A 306 -0.28 5.26 27.85
C PRO A 306 -0.69 6.23 26.76
N VAL A 307 -2.02 6.40 26.51
CA VAL A 307 -2.54 7.21 25.40
C VAL A 307 -1.99 8.64 25.45
N GLU A 308 -1.88 9.19 26.66
CA GLU A 308 -1.39 10.55 26.94
C GLU A 308 0.13 10.68 26.72
N GLU A 309 0.85 9.55 26.66
CA GLU A 309 2.32 9.50 26.60
C GLU A 309 2.85 9.04 25.23
N SER A 310 2.02 8.36 24.40
CA SER A 310 2.47 7.76 23.15
C SER A 310 3.11 8.78 22.21
N ALA A 311 2.56 9.98 22.11
CA ALA A 311 3.16 11.07 21.32
C ALA A 311 4.50 11.56 21.91
N ALA A 312 4.61 11.64 23.23
CA ALA A 312 5.84 12.03 23.92
C ALA A 312 6.95 10.98 23.72
N VAL A 313 6.60 9.69 23.75
CA VAL A 313 7.52 8.58 23.43
C VAL A 313 8.09 8.76 22.03
N VAL A 314 7.24 9.01 21.03
CA VAL A 314 7.68 9.20 19.62
C VAL A 314 8.59 10.41 19.48
N ILE A 315 8.31 11.53 20.18
CA ILE A 315 9.18 12.72 20.17
C ILE A 315 10.55 12.39 20.75
N ARG A 316 10.61 11.74 21.91
CA ARG A 316 11.89 11.32 22.55
C ARG A 316 12.70 10.39 21.66
N LEU A 317 12.07 9.41 21.02
CA LEU A 317 12.71 8.50 20.09
C LEU A 317 13.26 9.27 18.87
N ALA A 318 12.50 10.24 18.33
CA ALA A 318 12.94 11.07 17.21
C ALA A 318 14.16 11.93 17.56
N GLU A 319 14.26 12.46 18.79
CA GLU A 319 15.44 13.18 19.30
C GLU A 319 16.68 12.29 19.35
N ALA A 320 16.51 10.99 19.60
CA ALA A 320 17.57 9.97 19.52
C ALA A 320 17.84 9.49 18.07
N GLY A 321 17.18 10.06 17.06
CA GLY A 321 17.31 9.67 15.67
C GLY A 321 16.59 8.37 15.31
N VAL A 322 15.59 7.96 16.08
CA VAL A 322 14.75 6.78 15.84
C VAL A 322 13.36 7.23 15.41
N ILE A 323 12.97 6.92 14.18
CA ILE A 323 11.72 7.38 13.60
C ILE A 323 10.67 6.27 13.62
N VAL A 324 9.69 6.41 14.49
CA VAL A 324 8.53 5.52 14.66
C VAL A 324 7.23 6.33 14.59
N ARG A 325 6.08 5.69 14.78
CA ARG A 325 4.78 6.36 14.70
C ARG A 325 3.95 6.18 15.97
N ASP A 326 3.38 7.28 16.46
CA ASP A 326 2.24 7.25 17.37
C ASP A 326 0.95 6.86 16.63
N LEU A 327 0.17 5.95 17.20
CA LEU A 327 -1.16 5.60 16.73
C LEU A 327 -2.19 6.34 17.60
N ALA A 328 -2.45 7.59 17.26
CA ALA A 328 -3.26 8.51 18.04
C ALA A 328 -4.60 7.91 18.52
N GLY A 329 -4.88 8.04 19.81
CA GLY A 329 -6.09 7.55 20.44
C GLY A 329 -6.13 6.03 20.67
N ARG A 330 -5.08 5.27 20.31
CA ARG A 330 -5.02 3.80 20.47
C ARG A 330 -4.06 3.32 21.54
N GLY A 331 -3.27 4.22 22.14
CA GLY A 331 -2.27 3.86 23.15
C GLY A 331 -1.20 2.91 22.59
N LEU A 332 -0.81 3.10 21.34
CA LEU A 332 0.17 2.27 20.65
C LEU A 332 1.24 3.15 19.99
N VAL A 333 2.48 2.72 20.12
CA VAL A 333 3.61 3.17 19.26
C VAL A 333 3.96 2.04 18.30
N ARG A 334 4.30 2.38 17.07
CA ARG A 334 4.53 1.40 16.01
C ARG A 334 5.83 1.64 15.26
N ALA A 335 6.70 0.64 15.25
CA ALA A 335 7.82 0.51 14.33
C ALA A 335 7.38 -0.18 13.04
N SER A 336 7.88 0.28 11.91
CA SER A 336 7.70 -0.32 10.58
C SER A 336 9.04 -0.88 10.14
N VAL A 337 9.28 -2.16 10.36
CA VAL A 337 10.56 -2.83 10.15
C VAL A 337 10.67 -3.28 8.70
N GLY A 338 11.54 -2.64 7.93
CA GLY A 338 11.77 -2.99 6.54
C GLY A 338 13.00 -3.89 6.37
N TRP A 339 13.21 -4.41 5.18
CA TRP A 339 14.40 -5.20 4.83
C TRP A 339 15.72 -4.44 5.03
N TRP A 340 15.67 -3.12 5.00
CA TRP A 340 16.82 -2.21 5.22
C TRP A 340 17.19 -2.04 6.69
N THR A 341 16.37 -2.48 7.62
CA THR A 341 16.63 -2.36 9.06
C THR A 341 17.85 -3.20 9.46
N SER A 342 18.74 -2.62 10.25
CA SER A 342 19.91 -3.29 10.81
C SER A 342 19.76 -3.56 12.30
N ASP A 343 20.61 -4.42 12.88
CA ASP A 343 20.66 -4.63 14.32
C ASP A 343 20.96 -3.34 15.07
N GLU A 344 21.87 -2.48 14.55
CA GLU A 344 22.19 -1.18 15.11
C GLU A 344 20.95 -0.25 15.17
N ASP A 345 20.08 -0.27 14.15
CA ASP A 345 18.82 0.49 14.18
C ASP A 345 17.91 0.03 15.34
N LEU A 346 17.84 -1.28 15.57
CA LEU A 346 17.05 -1.86 16.66
C LEU A 346 17.65 -1.62 18.04
N GLU A 347 18.98 -1.70 18.15
CA GLU A 347 19.71 -1.35 19.39
C GLU A 347 19.49 0.12 19.74
N ARG A 348 19.54 1.03 18.77
CA ARG A 348 19.20 2.45 18.97
C ARG A 348 17.75 2.64 19.41
N LEU A 349 16.79 1.90 18.85
CA LEU A 349 15.39 1.94 19.29
C LEU A 349 15.30 1.60 20.76
N VAL A 350 15.88 0.47 21.17
CA VAL A 350 15.78 -0.02 22.56
C VAL A 350 16.53 0.88 23.54
N ALA A 351 17.69 1.41 23.16
CA ALA A 351 18.46 2.31 24.01
C ALA A 351 17.76 3.65 24.26
N ALA A 352 16.78 4.04 23.43
CA ALA A 352 16.04 5.30 23.53
C ALA A 352 14.63 5.15 24.14
N LEU A 353 14.20 3.93 24.50
CA LEU A 353 12.93 3.68 25.20
C LEU A 353 12.99 4.19 26.64
#